data_7e0bcda18e31d0ea077258a0270bfec2
#
_entry.id   7e0bcda18e31d0ea077258a0270bfec2
#
_cell.length_a   1.000
_cell.length_b   1.000
_cell.length_c   1.000
_cell.angle_alpha   90.00
_cell.angle_beta   90.00
_cell.angle_gamma   90.00
#
_symmetry.space_group_name_H-M   'P 1'
#
loop_
_entity.id
_entity.type
_entity.pdbx_description
1 polymer ?
#
loop_
_entity_poly.entity_id
_entity_poly.type
_entity_poly.pdbx_seq_one_letter_code
_entity_poly.pdbx_strand_id
1 'polypeptide(L)'
;GPTHYATEDFACIRAIGGTNIYTPSDNFITQKLAEKTIVDGKLNYIRLDRHPTAEINFDSKGFDIKEGFRIIGDYTENKIAIISHGRILHNCLKTLNAYKDKCFVVDLYNSKPISEKLIYKLKNISKILVVDEQTCSGNLTSAIQEVLSKHNLIKYVKNVSLTERYIFENGG
;
A
#
# COMPACT_ATOMS: atom_id res chain seq x y z
N GLY A 1 3.42 22.03 9.20
CA GLY A 1 4.56 22.47 8.41
C GLY A 1 5.54 21.34 8.12
N PRO A 2 6.59 21.57 7.36
CA PRO A 2 7.50 20.53 6.86
C PRO A 2 8.21 19.72 7.97
N THR A 3 8.36 20.28 9.16
CA THR A 3 8.94 19.60 10.33
C THR A 3 8.09 18.44 10.87
N HIS A 4 6.89 18.23 10.32
CA HIS A 4 5.98 17.16 10.72
C HIS A 4 5.72 16.15 9.59
N TYR A 5 6.47 16.24 8.50
CA TYR A 5 6.40 15.24 7.44
C TYR A 5 7.24 14.03 7.81
N ALA A 6 6.66 12.85 7.73
CA ALA A 6 7.32 11.57 7.95
C ALA A 6 7.41 10.86 6.60
N THR A 7 8.42 11.22 5.80
CA THR A 7 8.63 10.67 4.45
C THR A 7 9.60 9.50 4.42
N GLU A 8 10.28 9.20 5.55
CA GLU A 8 11.28 8.15 5.71
C GLU A 8 10.87 7.09 6.76
N ASP A 9 9.80 7.33 7.52
CA ASP A 9 9.36 6.50 8.64
C ASP A 9 9.14 5.03 8.22
N PHE A 10 8.52 4.82 7.09
CA PHE A 10 8.27 3.48 6.56
C PHE A 10 9.56 2.68 6.37
N ALA A 11 10.57 3.28 5.75
CA ALA A 11 11.88 2.64 5.52
C ALA A 11 12.57 2.29 6.86
N CYS A 12 12.58 3.23 7.81
CA CYS A 12 13.18 3.05 9.13
C CYS A 12 12.49 1.93 9.93
N ILE A 13 11.16 1.95 9.98
CA ILE A 13 10.39 0.95 10.73
C ILE A 13 10.45 -0.43 10.08
N ARG A 14 10.56 -0.50 8.75
CA ARG A 14 10.75 -1.78 8.06
C ARG A 14 11.99 -2.55 8.53
N ALA A 15 13.06 -1.87 8.91
CA ALA A 15 14.29 -2.48 9.39
C ALA A 15 14.12 -3.16 10.76
N ILE A 16 13.10 -2.79 11.54
CA ILE A 16 12.87 -3.35 12.88
C ILE A 16 12.23 -4.74 12.76
N GLY A 17 12.93 -5.77 13.24
CA GLY A 17 12.44 -7.15 13.24
C GLY A 17 11.14 -7.31 14.03
N GLY A 18 10.22 -8.17 13.57
CA GLY A 18 8.98 -8.49 14.27
C GLY A 18 7.89 -7.40 14.26
N THR A 19 8.14 -6.25 13.63
CA THR A 19 7.15 -5.17 13.51
C THR A 19 6.21 -5.41 12.34
N ASN A 20 4.91 -5.30 12.55
CA ASN A 20 3.93 -5.16 11.48
C ASN A 20 3.79 -3.69 11.09
N ILE A 21 3.55 -3.41 9.80
CA ILE A 21 3.35 -2.03 9.29
C ILE A 21 2.03 -1.96 8.56
N TYR A 22 1.16 -1.08 9.05
CA TYR A 22 -0.15 -0.83 8.47
C TYR A 22 -0.27 0.63 8.04
N THR A 23 -0.81 0.85 6.85
CA THR A 23 -1.12 2.18 6.31
C THR A 23 -2.55 2.15 5.76
N PRO A 24 -3.56 2.36 6.60
CA PRO A 24 -4.96 2.31 6.18
C PRO A 24 -5.27 3.45 5.21
N SER A 25 -6.13 3.18 4.26
CA SER A 25 -6.53 4.12 3.19
C SER A 25 -7.88 4.78 3.42
N ASP A 26 -8.69 4.26 4.36
CA ASP A 26 -9.97 4.84 4.75
C ASP A 26 -10.36 4.47 6.20
N ASN A 27 -11.49 5.01 6.66
CA ASN A 27 -11.98 4.78 8.02
C ASN A 27 -12.37 3.33 8.26
N PHE A 28 -12.91 2.64 7.26
CA PHE A 28 -13.29 1.23 7.39
C PHE A 28 -12.07 0.36 7.71
N ILE A 29 -10.98 0.51 6.95
CA ILE A 29 -9.73 -0.24 7.20
C ILE A 29 -9.11 0.20 8.54
N THR A 30 -9.15 1.50 8.88
CA THR A 30 -8.63 2.01 10.15
C THR A 30 -9.32 1.35 11.35
N GLN A 31 -10.65 1.28 11.33
CA GLN A 31 -11.43 0.63 12.39
C GLN A 31 -11.08 -0.87 12.49
N LYS A 32 -11.05 -1.58 11.37
CA LYS A 32 -10.72 -3.01 11.37
C LYS A 32 -9.30 -3.31 11.84
N LEU A 33 -8.34 -2.44 11.55
CA LEU A 33 -6.98 -2.55 12.06
C LEU A 33 -6.92 -2.26 13.56
N ALA A 34 -7.64 -1.27 14.06
CA ALA A 34 -7.72 -1.00 15.50
C ALA A 34 -8.28 -2.22 16.26
N GLU A 35 -9.40 -2.78 15.82
CA GLU A 35 -9.99 -3.99 16.38
C GLU A 35 -8.99 -5.17 16.39
N LYS A 36 -8.23 -5.35 15.32
CA LYS A 36 -7.25 -6.42 15.16
C LYS A 36 -6.03 -6.24 16.06
N THR A 37 -5.44 -5.05 16.06
CA THR A 37 -4.14 -4.81 16.69
C THR A 37 -4.19 -4.72 18.20
N ILE A 38 -5.35 -4.42 18.79
CA ILE A 38 -5.57 -4.43 20.26
C ILE A 38 -5.38 -5.84 20.84
N VAL A 39 -5.73 -6.87 20.07
CA VAL A 39 -5.79 -8.26 20.57
C VAL A 39 -4.67 -9.15 20.03
N ASP A 40 -3.86 -8.71 19.07
CA ASP A 40 -2.91 -9.60 18.40
C ASP A 40 -1.56 -9.76 19.15
N GLY A 41 -1.32 -8.95 20.20
CA GLY A 41 -0.12 -9.04 21.04
C GLY A 41 1.20 -8.78 20.32
N LYS A 42 1.18 -8.12 19.15
CA LYS A 42 2.34 -7.87 18.28
C LYS A 42 2.77 -6.41 18.35
N LEU A 43 4.00 -6.16 17.94
CA LEU A 43 4.47 -4.80 17.68
C LEU A 43 3.86 -4.31 16.36
N ASN A 44 2.96 -3.35 16.45
CA ASN A 44 2.23 -2.81 15.30
C ASN A 44 2.56 -1.32 15.12
N TYR A 45 3.00 -0.94 13.94
CA TYR A 45 3.15 0.45 13.52
C TYR A 45 1.99 0.78 12.57
N ILE A 46 1.11 1.71 12.98
CA ILE A 46 -0.05 2.13 12.19
C ILE A 46 0.19 3.57 11.75
N ARG A 47 0.37 3.78 10.46
CA ARG A 47 0.62 5.08 9.85
C ARG A 47 -0.70 5.71 9.44
N LEU A 48 -1.10 6.76 10.15
CA LEU A 48 -2.36 7.48 9.90
C LEU A 48 -2.09 8.83 9.24
N ASP A 49 -2.98 9.21 8.34
CA ASP A 49 -3.02 10.56 7.78
C ASP A 49 -3.66 11.55 8.76
N ARG A 50 -3.25 12.81 8.65
CA ARG A 50 -3.81 13.92 9.44
C ARG A 50 -5.26 14.22 9.06
N HIS A 51 -5.58 14.13 7.77
CA HIS A 51 -6.91 14.46 7.25
C HIS A 51 -7.72 13.19 7.01
N PRO A 52 -9.04 13.24 7.30
CA PRO A 52 -9.90 12.11 6.99
C PRO A 52 -9.94 11.87 5.48
N THR A 53 -9.99 10.61 5.10
CA THR A 53 -10.19 10.17 3.72
C THR A 53 -11.62 9.68 3.54
N ALA A 54 -12.15 9.79 2.33
CA ALA A 54 -13.46 9.23 2.00
C ALA A 54 -13.42 7.70 2.12
N GLU A 55 -14.53 7.09 2.47
CA GLU A 55 -14.65 5.63 2.41
C GLU A 55 -14.57 5.15 0.96
N ILE A 56 -13.85 4.07 0.77
CA ILE A 56 -13.69 3.45 -0.54
C ILE A 56 -14.81 2.43 -0.73
N ASN A 57 -15.65 2.66 -1.74
CA ASN A 57 -16.71 1.72 -2.08
C ASN A 57 -16.09 0.44 -2.66
N PHE A 58 -16.31 -0.68 -1.97
CA PHE A 58 -15.90 -2.02 -2.41
C PHE A 58 -16.90 -3.06 -1.88
N ASP A 59 -16.95 -4.23 -2.52
CA ASP A 59 -17.73 -5.34 -2.00
C ASP A 59 -17.03 -5.92 -0.75
N SER A 60 -17.63 -5.66 0.41
CA SER A 60 -17.11 -6.15 1.70
C SER A 60 -17.49 -7.60 2.01
N LYS A 61 -18.26 -8.25 1.14
CA LYS A 61 -18.67 -9.65 1.34
C LYS A 61 -17.43 -10.58 1.33
N GLY A 62 -17.21 -11.24 2.47
CA GLY A 62 -16.05 -12.10 2.65
C GLY A 62 -14.73 -11.36 2.89
N PHE A 63 -14.77 -10.05 3.18
CA PHE A 63 -13.57 -9.30 3.53
C PHE A 63 -12.95 -9.80 4.85
N ASP A 64 -11.66 -10.08 4.82
CA ASP A 64 -10.87 -10.43 6.00
C ASP A 64 -9.68 -9.47 6.12
N ILE A 65 -9.65 -8.68 7.18
CA ILE A 65 -8.57 -7.73 7.48
C ILE A 65 -7.19 -8.41 7.57
N LYS A 66 -7.15 -9.70 7.88
CA LYS A 66 -5.91 -10.48 7.99
C LYS A 66 -5.24 -10.71 6.64
N GLU A 67 -5.95 -10.55 5.54
CA GLU A 67 -5.35 -10.66 4.20
C GLU A 67 -4.32 -9.56 3.94
N GLY A 68 -4.45 -8.40 4.57
CA GLY A 68 -3.49 -7.30 4.46
C GLY A 68 -3.65 -6.45 3.20
N PHE A 69 -4.58 -6.77 2.32
CA PHE A 69 -4.86 -6.04 1.09
C PHE A 69 -6.32 -6.22 0.66
N ARG A 70 -6.78 -5.34 -0.22
CA ARG A 70 -8.01 -5.52 -1.01
C ARG A 70 -7.76 -5.13 -2.46
N ILE A 71 -8.51 -5.72 -3.40
CA ILE A 71 -8.45 -5.39 -4.82
C ILE A 71 -9.69 -4.58 -5.17
N ILE A 72 -9.48 -3.49 -5.90
CA ILE A 72 -10.51 -2.56 -6.33
C ILE A 72 -10.46 -2.48 -7.86
N GLY A 73 -11.61 -2.69 -8.48
CA GLY A 73 -11.73 -2.83 -9.92
C GLY A 73 -11.69 -4.28 -10.38
N ASP A 74 -11.71 -4.48 -11.69
CA ASP A 74 -11.78 -5.80 -12.30
C ASP A 74 -10.38 -6.41 -12.45
N TYR A 75 -10.09 -7.40 -11.60
CA TYR A 75 -8.83 -8.15 -11.62
C TYR A 75 -8.77 -9.08 -12.82
N THR A 76 -7.80 -8.84 -13.70
CA THR A 76 -7.44 -9.74 -14.81
C THR A 76 -5.93 -9.72 -15.03
N GLU A 77 -5.36 -10.83 -15.50
CA GLU A 77 -3.90 -11.03 -15.57
C GLU A 77 -3.19 -10.16 -16.62
N ASN A 78 -3.90 -9.71 -17.64
CA ASN A 78 -3.37 -8.84 -18.71
C ASN A 78 -3.41 -7.34 -18.37
N LYS A 79 -3.95 -6.97 -17.21
CA LYS A 79 -3.99 -5.59 -16.72
C LYS A 79 -2.75 -5.22 -15.91
N ILE A 80 -2.57 -3.92 -15.70
CA ILE A 80 -1.53 -3.37 -14.83
C ILE A 80 -2.07 -3.39 -13.38
N ALA A 81 -1.28 -3.94 -12.45
CA ALA A 81 -1.58 -3.78 -11.04
C ALA A 81 -1.02 -2.43 -10.55
N ILE A 82 -1.89 -1.54 -10.07
CA ILE A 82 -1.49 -0.32 -9.36
C ILE A 82 -1.53 -0.65 -7.87
N ILE A 83 -0.38 -0.68 -7.21
CA ILE A 83 -0.29 -1.00 -5.78
C ILE A 83 0.01 0.29 -5.01
N SER A 84 -0.78 0.56 -4.00
CA SER A 84 -0.64 1.74 -3.16
C SER A 84 -1.23 1.50 -1.78
N HIS A 85 -1.07 2.46 -0.88
CA HIS A 85 -1.64 2.44 0.46
C HIS A 85 -1.92 3.86 0.98
N GLY A 86 -2.68 3.99 2.06
CA GLY A 86 -2.96 5.27 2.69
C GLY A 86 -3.67 6.26 1.75
N ARG A 87 -3.45 7.54 2.00
CA ARG A 87 -4.15 8.63 1.30
C ARG A 87 -3.92 8.66 -0.21
N ILE A 88 -2.69 8.42 -0.66
CA ILE A 88 -2.34 8.48 -2.10
C ILE A 88 -3.12 7.46 -2.94
N LEU A 89 -3.62 6.39 -2.32
CA LEU A 89 -4.48 5.41 -2.97
C LEU A 89 -5.70 6.07 -3.63
N HIS A 90 -6.27 7.13 -3.02
CA HIS A 90 -7.42 7.84 -3.59
C HIS A 90 -7.11 8.49 -4.95
N ASN A 91 -5.87 8.90 -5.18
CA ASN A 91 -5.44 9.39 -6.50
C ASN A 91 -5.32 8.22 -7.50
N CYS A 92 -4.89 7.04 -7.05
CA CYS A 92 -4.89 5.84 -7.87
C CYS A 92 -6.31 5.44 -8.29
N LEU A 93 -7.30 5.59 -7.40
CA LEU A 93 -8.70 5.31 -7.71
C LEU A 93 -9.29 6.27 -8.76
N LYS A 94 -8.88 7.53 -8.78
CA LYS A 94 -9.24 8.47 -9.86
C LYS A 94 -8.71 7.98 -11.22
N THR A 95 -7.48 7.46 -11.23
CA THR A 95 -6.87 6.85 -12.42
C THR A 95 -7.62 5.59 -12.85
N LEU A 96 -8.04 4.74 -11.89
CA LEU A 96 -8.84 3.56 -12.18
C LEU A 96 -10.13 3.92 -12.91
N ASN A 97 -10.84 4.97 -12.49
CA ASN A 97 -12.06 5.41 -13.15
C ASN A 97 -11.86 5.76 -14.64
N ALA A 98 -10.70 6.32 -15.00
CA ALA A 98 -10.36 6.66 -16.37
C ALA A 98 -9.84 5.46 -17.21
N TYR A 99 -9.27 4.45 -16.56
CA TYR A 99 -8.54 3.35 -17.22
C TYR A 99 -8.95 1.96 -16.73
N LYS A 100 -10.22 1.78 -16.33
CA LYS A 100 -10.76 0.53 -15.75
C LYS A 100 -10.49 -0.73 -16.57
N ASP A 101 -10.38 -0.59 -17.89
CA ASP A 101 -10.13 -1.72 -18.81
C ASP A 101 -8.62 -2.08 -18.89
N LYS A 102 -7.73 -1.22 -18.36
CA LYS A 102 -6.27 -1.37 -18.47
C LYS A 102 -5.58 -1.67 -17.13
N CYS A 103 -6.21 -1.37 -16.01
CA CYS A 103 -5.62 -1.55 -14.71
C CYS A 103 -6.65 -1.94 -13.63
N PHE A 104 -6.15 -2.40 -12.51
CA PHE A 104 -6.87 -2.53 -11.25
C PHE A 104 -5.99 -1.98 -10.13
N VAL A 105 -6.59 -1.65 -8.98
CA VAL A 105 -5.88 -1.09 -7.84
C VAL A 105 -5.80 -2.11 -6.71
N VAL A 106 -4.64 -2.21 -6.10
CA VAL A 106 -4.41 -2.97 -4.86
C VAL A 106 -4.18 -1.97 -3.73
N ASP A 107 -5.10 -1.94 -2.79
CA ASP A 107 -4.93 -1.26 -1.51
C ASP A 107 -4.16 -2.19 -0.57
N LEU A 108 -2.86 -1.97 -0.42
CA LEU A 108 -1.97 -2.77 0.40
C LEU A 108 -1.83 -2.14 1.79
N TYR A 109 -2.88 -2.24 2.61
CA TYR A 109 -2.89 -1.64 3.95
C TYR A 109 -2.00 -2.36 4.97
N ASN A 110 -1.55 -3.59 4.73
CA ASN A 110 -0.49 -4.27 5.48
C ASN A 110 0.75 -4.44 4.61
N SER A 111 1.72 -3.58 4.81
CA SER A 111 2.94 -3.54 4.00
C SER A 111 4.10 -4.35 4.61
N LYS A 112 3.94 -4.84 5.84
CA LYS A 112 4.87 -5.75 6.51
C LYS A 112 4.16 -6.58 7.58
N PRO A 113 4.13 -7.93 7.42
CA PRO A 113 4.54 -8.68 6.22
C PRO A 113 3.56 -8.49 5.07
N ILE A 114 4.06 -8.53 3.83
CA ILE A 114 3.21 -8.59 2.65
C ILE A 114 2.62 -10.00 2.54
N SER A 115 1.32 -10.07 2.27
CA SER A 115 0.56 -11.32 2.22
C SER A 115 1.00 -12.24 1.07
N GLU A 116 1.23 -13.51 1.36
CA GLU A 116 1.49 -14.55 0.36
C GLU A 116 0.34 -14.69 -0.66
N LYS A 117 -0.91 -14.45 -0.22
CA LYS A 117 -2.06 -14.44 -1.12
C LYS A 117 -1.96 -13.35 -2.19
N LEU A 118 -1.44 -12.16 -1.83
CA LEU A 118 -1.19 -11.11 -2.81
C LEU A 118 -0.12 -11.54 -3.80
N ILE A 119 0.98 -12.12 -3.33
CA ILE A 119 2.07 -12.57 -4.20
C ILE A 119 1.58 -13.63 -5.19
N TYR A 120 0.75 -14.56 -4.73
CA TYR A 120 0.12 -15.54 -5.61
C TYR A 120 -0.74 -14.86 -6.69
N LYS A 121 -1.55 -13.87 -6.32
CA LYS A 121 -2.35 -13.10 -7.30
C LYS A 121 -1.48 -12.33 -8.29
N LEU A 122 -0.34 -11.81 -7.87
CA LEU A 122 0.59 -11.09 -8.76
C LEU A 122 1.42 -12.02 -9.66
N LYS A 123 1.36 -13.35 -9.47
CA LYS A 123 2.20 -14.30 -10.21
C LYS A 123 2.12 -14.14 -11.73
N ASN A 124 0.93 -13.93 -12.27
CA ASN A 124 0.71 -13.81 -13.72
C ASN A 124 0.62 -12.35 -14.20
N ILE A 125 0.69 -11.39 -13.28
CA ILE A 125 0.72 -9.95 -13.63
C ILE A 125 2.14 -9.59 -14.10
N SER A 126 2.25 -9.06 -15.31
CA SER A 126 3.55 -8.70 -15.89
C SER A 126 4.03 -7.29 -15.52
N LYS A 127 3.10 -6.36 -15.27
CA LYS A 127 3.37 -4.93 -15.04
C LYS A 127 2.75 -4.48 -13.72
N ILE A 128 3.59 -3.92 -12.86
CA ILE A 128 3.20 -3.38 -11.56
C ILE A 128 3.63 -1.92 -11.50
N LEU A 129 2.70 -1.04 -11.14
CA LEU A 129 2.96 0.35 -10.80
C LEU A 129 2.78 0.51 -9.30
N VAL A 130 3.82 0.92 -8.59
CA VAL A 130 3.75 1.21 -7.16
C VAL A 130 3.72 2.71 -6.97
N VAL A 131 2.72 3.20 -6.22
CA VAL A 131 2.53 4.63 -5.93
C VAL A 131 2.60 4.83 -4.42
N ASP A 132 3.52 5.68 -3.97
CA ASP A 132 3.81 5.88 -2.56
C ASP A 132 4.12 7.37 -2.25
N GLU A 133 3.77 7.83 -1.06
CA GLU A 133 4.10 9.17 -0.56
C GLU A 133 5.39 9.19 0.27
N GLN A 134 6.21 8.15 0.18
CA GLN A 134 7.51 8.06 0.82
C GLN A 134 8.62 8.43 -0.16
N THR A 135 9.80 8.73 0.36
CA THR A 135 11.03 8.82 -0.45
C THR A 135 11.31 7.49 -1.15
N CYS A 136 12.03 7.51 -2.27
CA CYS A 136 12.21 6.31 -3.08
C CYS A 136 13.03 5.22 -2.39
N SER A 137 13.91 5.55 -1.46
CA SER A 137 14.75 4.58 -0.75
C SER A 137 14.00 3.84 0.35
N GLY A 138 13.93 2.52 0.24
CA GLY A 138 13.32 1.66 1.24
C GLY A 138 11.78 1.71 1.32
N ASN A 139 11.11 2.35 0.38
CA ASN A 139 9.67 2.55 0.34
C ASN A 139 8.87 1.29 -0.02
N LEU A 140 7.57 1.44 -0.29
CA LEU A 140 6.67 0.36 -0.68
C LEU A 140 7.16 -0.40 -1.91
N THR A 141 7.76 0.28 -2.89
CA THR A 141 8.33 -0.37 -4.08
C THR A 141 9.44 -1.34 -3.69
N SER A 142 10.36 -0.92 -2.82
CA SER A 142 11.43 -1.79 -2.30
C SER A 142 10.85 -3.03 -1.60
N ALA A 143 9.82 -2.84 -0.76
CA ALA A 143 9.16 -3.95 -0.07
C ALA A 143 8.56 -4.97 -1.05
N ILE A 144 7.89 -4.49 -2.10
CA ILE A 144 7.29 -5.35 -3.12
C ILE A 144 8.37 -6.08 -3.93
N GLN A 145 9.44 -5.40 -4.34
CA GLN A 145 10.54 -6.00 -5.10
C GLN A 145 11.25 -7.09 -4.29
N GLU A 146 11.50 -6.85 -3.00
CA GLU A 146 12.11 -7.85 -2.11
C GLU A 146 11.26 -9.11 -2.01
N VAL A 147 9.95 -8.98 -1.83
CA VAL A 147 9.06 -10.13 -1.73
C VAL A 147 8.92 -10.85 -3.08
N LEU A 148 8.80 -10.13 -4.18
CA LEU A 148 8.79 -10.73 -5.53
C LEU A 148 10.08 -11.54 -5.78
N SER A 149 11.24 -10.97 -5.43
CA SER A 149 12.55 -11.63 -5.55
C SER A 149 12.62 -12.90 -4.71
N LYS A 150 12.15 -12.85 -3.45
CA LYS A 150 12.08 -14.03 -2.56
C LYS A 150 11.28 -15.18 -3.17
N HIS A 151 10.27 -14.87 -3.99
CA HIS A 151 9.43 -15.86 -4.68
C HIS A 151 9.90 -16.18 -6.11
N ASN A 152 11.09 -15.71 -6.52
CA ASN A 152 11.64 -15.87 -7.87
C ASN A 152 10.72 -15.30 -8.97
N LEU A 153 9.99 -14.24 -8.68
CA LEU A 153 9.09 -13.57 -9.62
C LEU A 153 9.78 -12.35 -10.22
N ILE A 154 10.14 -12.44 -11.51
CA ILE A 154 10.68 -11.30 -12.26
C ILE A 154 9.53 -10.52 -12.88
N LYS A 155 9.36 -9.24 -12.48
CA LYS A 155 8.27 -8.37 -12.93
C LYS A 155 8.81 -7.01 -13.36
N TYR A 156 8.11 -6.37 -14.31
CA TYR A 156 8.33 -4.95 -14.56
C TYR A 156 7.64 -4.13 -13.47
N VAL A 157 8.43 -3.57 -12.57
CA VAL A 157 7.92 -2.73 -11.46
C VAL A 157 8.35 -1.28 -11.70
N LYS A 158 7.38 -0.38 -11.85
CA LYS A 158 7.62 1.06 -11.92
C LYS A 158 7.28 1.71 -10.58
N ASN A 159 8.19 2.57 -10.11
CA ASN A 159 8.02 3.38 -8.91
C ASN A 159 7.51 4.78 -9.27
N VAL A 160 6.53 5.26 -8.51
CA VAL A 160 6.10 6.67 -8.43
C VAL A 160 6.10 7.05 -6.96
N SER A 161 7.07 7.84 -6.53
CA SER A 161 7.28 8.24 -5.14
C SER A 161 7.93 9.61 -5.06
N LEU A 162 8.13 10.10 -3.85
CA LEU A 162 8.88 11.33 -3.62
C LEU A 162 10.36 11.11 -3.98
N THR A 163 11.00 12.20 -4.41
CA THR A 163 12.45 12.21 -4.64
C THR A 163 13.21 12.23 -3.30
N GLU A 164 14.48 11.81 -3.30
CA GLU A 164 15.36 11.86 -2.13
C GLU A 164 15.80 13.29 -1.81
N ARG A 165 14.84 14.11 -1.35
CA ARG A 165 15.13 15.46 -0.86
C ARG A 165 14.22 15.77 0.32
N TYR A 166 14.70 16.64 1.20
CA TYR A 166 13.82 17.22 2.21
C TYR A 166 12.80 18.14 1.55
N ILE A 167 11.54 17.99 1.92
CA ILE A 167 10.44 18.81 1.43
C ILE A 167 10.16 19.89 2.45
N PHE A 168 10.42 21.13 2.09
CA PHE A 168 10.20 22.30 2.94
C PHE A 168 8.94 23.07 2.55
N GLU A 169 8.38 22.77 1.39
CA GLU A 169 7.18 23.38 0.88
C GLU A 169 5.94 22.86 1.60
N ASN A 170 5.02 23.73 1.95
CA ASN A 170 3.70 23.32 2.42
C ASN A 170 2.84 23.02 1.19
N GLY A 171 2.62 21.73 0.93
CA GLY A 171 1.65 21.27 -0.05
C GLY A 171 0.22 21.35 0.51
N GLY A 172 -0.74 21.66 -0.36
CA GLY A 172 -2.17 21.61 -0.09
C GLY A 172 -2.88 20.73 -1.10
#